data_7e3fadf96dd2c9c39abd1d07dcff9420
#
_entry.id   7e3fadf96dd2c9c39abd1d07dcff9420
#
_cell.length_a   1.000
_cell.length_b   1.000
_cell.length_c   1.000
_cell.angle_alpha   90.00
_cell.angle_beta   90.00
_cell.angle_gamma   90.00
#
_symmetry.space_group_name_H-M   'P 1'
#
loop_
_entity.id
_entity.type
_entity.pdbx_description
1 polymer ?
#
loop_
_entity_poly.entity_id
_entity_poly.type
_entity_poly.pdbx_seq_one_letter_code
_entity_poly.pdbx_strand_id
1 'polypeptide(L)'
;GGRKKSVDKDSTLISDLESLIEPTSRGDPESPLRWTSKSVRNLAEELKKMGHKVTHARVADMLHMLGYSLQANRKTIEGDFHPDRDHQFNYINEKCKKFHEEYQPVISVDTKKKELVGNFKNEGRELRPKNDPINVNVYDFKDKELGKVNPYGVYDIANNEGWVNVGIDHDTASFAVESIRRWWNMMGCESYPEAKKLMITADCGGSNGYRVRLWKMELQKLVDETGMEISVCHFPPGTSKWNKIEHRLF
;
A
#
# COMPACT_ATOMS: atom_id res chain seq x y z
N GLY A 1 -52.44 -7.02 14.13
CA GLY A 1 -51.60 -7.63 15.14
C GLY A 1 -50.46 -8.43 14.57
N GLY A 2 -49.26 -7.82 14.45
CA GLY A 2 -48.03 -8.49 13.99
C GLY A 2 -47.36 -9.24 15.17
N ARG A 3 -46.52 -10.24 14.85
CA ARG A 3 -45.74 -11.00 15.84
C ARG A 3 -44.77 -10.05 16.56
N LYS A 4 -44.83 -9.97 17.91
CA LYS A 4 -43.94 -9.13 18.73
C LYS A 4 -42.47 -9.42 18.37
N LYS A 5 -41.65 -8.37 18.24
CA LYS A 5 -40.21 -8.51 17.95
C LYS A 5 -39.52 -9.28 19.08
N SER A 6 -38.46 -10.04 18.80
CA SER A 6 -37.74 -10.83 19.81
C SER A 6 -37.14 -9.95 20.92
N VAL A 7 -36.74 -8.73 20.59
CA VAL A 7 -36.25 -7.72 21.53
C VAL A 7 -37.31 -7.30 22.53
N ASP A 8 -38.58 -7.23 22.11
CA ASP A 8 -39.72 -6.88 23.01
C ASP A 8 -40.11 -8.03 23.96
N LYS A 9 -39.62 -9.24 23.69
CA LYS A 9 -39.89 -10.47 24.45
C LYS A 9 -38.77 -10.84 25.41
N ASP A 10 -37.57 -10.36 25.13
CA ASP A 10 -36.34 -10.70 25.82
C ASP A 10 -35.60 -9.41 26.17
N SER A 11 -35.82 -8.93 27.38
CA SER A 11 -35.39 -7.60 27.85
C SER A 11 -33.86 -7.49 28.02
N THR A 12 -33.18 -8.61 28.20
CA THR A 12 -31.71 -8.63 28.41
C THR A 12 -30.91 -8.93 27.13
N LEU A 13 -31.58 -9.33 26.03
CA LEU A 13 -30.91 -9.75 24.80
C LEU A 13 -29.99 -8.66 24.20
N ILE A 14 -30.40 -7.40 24.24
CA ILE A 14 -29.59 -6.29 23.72
C ILE A 14 -28.40 -6.00 24.63
N SER A 15 -28.63 -5.89 25.95
CA SER A 15 -27.53 -5.62 26.89
C SER A 15 -26.51 -6.73 26.94
N ASP A 16 -26.93 -7.98 26.78
CA ASP A 16 -26.02 -9.12 26.73
C ASP A 16 -25.23 -9.14 25.40
N LEU A 17 -25.87 -8.78 24.27
CA LEU A 17 -25.16 -8.58 23.00
C LEU A 17 -24.12 -7.45 23.10
N GLU A 18 -24.48 -6.30 23.68
CA GLU A 18 -23.57 -5.18 23.89
C GLU A 18 -22.37 -5.58 24.76
N SER A 19 -22.59 -6.33 25.85
CA SER A 19 -21.51 -6.84 26.69
C SER A 19 -20.51 -7.73 25.97
N LEU A 20 -20.98 -8.51 24.96
CA LEU A 20 -20.15 -9.38 24.16
C LEU A 20 -19.32 -8.62 23.10
N ILE A 21 -19.72 -7.43 22.73
CA ILE A 21 -19.05 -6.62 21.68
C ILE A 21 -18.31 -5.41 22.24
N GLU A 22 -18.33 -5.18 23.53
CA GLU A 22 -17.70 -4.05 24.18
C GLU A 22 -16.19 -3.98 23.89
N PRO A 23 -15.64 -2.82 23.43
CA PRO A 23 -14.23 -2.68 23.07
C PRO A 23 -13.25 -2.98 24.21
N THR A 24 -13.66 -2.76 25.47
CA THR A 24 -12.86 -2.99 26.67
C THR A 24 -12.67 -4.47 27.00
N SER A 25 -13.48 -5.35 26.44
CA SER A 25 -13.36 -6.79 26.62
C SER A 25 -12.26 -7.45 25.80
N ARG A 26 -11.32 -6.66 25.24
CA ARG A 26 -10.16 -7.17 24.51
C ARG A 26 -9.17 -7.86 25.45
N GLY A 27 -8.70 -9.02 25.04
CA GLY A 27 -7.40 -9.47 25.49
C GLY A 27 -7.36 -10.56 26.53
N ASP A 28 -8.42 -11.31 26.75
CA ASP A 28 -8.26 -12.59 27.41
C ASP A 28 -8.04 -13.68 26.35
N PRO A 29 -6.80 -14.16 26.15
CA PRO A 29 -6.50 -15.19 25.15
C PRO A 29 -7.16 -16.54 25.47
N GLU A 30 -7.62 -16.74 26.72
CA GLU A 30 -8.30 -17.96 27.15
C GLU A 30 -9.81 -17.93 26.88
N SER A 31 -10.37 -16.77 26.51
CA SER A 31 -11.78 -16.66 26.14
C SER A 31 -11.96 -16.73 24.61
N PRO A 32 -12.39 -17.85 24.02
CA PRO A 32 -12.56 -18.00 22.58
C PRO A 32 -13.49 -16.93 21.98
N LEU A 33 -14.44 -16.43 22.75
CA LEU A 33 -15.40 -15.46 22.28
C LEU A 33 -14.81 -14.07 22.10
N ARG A 34 -13.93 -13.63 22.99
CA ARG A 34 -13.29 -12.32 22.90
C ARG A 34 -12.42 -12.17 21.66
N TRP A 35 -11.87 -13.27 21.14
CA TRP A 35 -11.14 -13.32 19.88
C TRP A 35 -12.04 -13.37 18.65
N THR A 36 -13.20 -13.99 18.77
CA THR A 36 -14.14 -14.24 17.68
C THR A 36 -15.38 -13.37 17.76
N SER A 37 -15.41 -12.38 18.65
CA SER A 37 -16.54 -11.51 18.94
C SER A 37 -17.10 -10.74 17.73
N LYS A 38 -16.38 -10.73 16.62
CA LYS A 38 -16.80 -10.06 15.37
C LYS A 38 -17.66 -10.95 14.46
N SER A 39 -17.75 -12.25 14.72
CA SER A 39 -18.59 -13.14 13.94
C SER A 39 -20.01 -13.20 14.50
N VAL A 40 -20.99 -12.81 13.70
CA VAL A 40 -22.41 -12.88 14.07
C VAL A 40 -22.85 -14.30 14.43
N ARG A 41 -22.20 -15.33 13.89
CA ARG A 41 -22.49 -16.74 14.23
C ARG A 41 -22.01 -17.07 15.63
N ASN A 42 -20.79 -16.67 15.97
CA ASN A 42 -20.23 -16.88 17.31
C ASN A 42 -21.00 -16.09 18.37
N LEU A 43 -21.36 -14.83 18.08
CA LEU A 43 -22.20 -14.03 18.97
C LEU A 43 -23.56 -14.71 19.20
N ALA A 44 -24.17 -15.28 18.15
CA ALA A 44 -25.43 -16.00 18.29
C ALA A 44 -25.30 -17.27 19.18
N GLU A 45 -24.19 -18.01 19.04
CA GLU A 45 -23.92 -19.19 19.88
C GLU A 45 -23.74 -18.81 21.37
N GLU A 46 -23.00 -17.74 21.64
CA GLU A 46 -22.81 -17.29 23.03
C GLU A 46 -24.11 -16.75 23.65
N LEU A 47 -24.88 -15.98 22.90
CA LEU A 47 -26.20 -15.55 23.34
C LEU A 47 -27.13 -16.75 23.65
N LYS A 48 -27.02 -17.83 22.85
CA LYS A 48 -27.76 -19.08 23.16
C LYS A 48 -27.27 -19.74 24.45
N LYS A 49 -25.96 -19.76 24.72
CA LYS A 49 -25.41 -20.25 25.99
C LYS A 49 -25.89 -19.42 27.19
N MET A 50 -26.10 -18.11 26.98
CA MET A 50 -26.70 -17.20 27.98
C MET A 50 -28.23 -17.37 28.12
N GLY A 51 -28.84 -18.29 27.34
CA GLY A 51 -30.28 -18.62 27.45
C GLY A 51 -31.18 -17.95 26.40
N HIS A 52 -30.61 -17.14 25.49
CA HIS A 52 -31.39 -16.44 24.46
C HIS A 52 -31.74 -17.33 23.26
N LYS A 53 -32.92 -17.17 22.72
CA LYS A 53 -33.36 -17.83 21.48
C LYS A 53 -33.14 -16.91 20.26
N VAL A 54 -31.94 -16.88 19.73
CA VAL A 54 -31.54 -15.95 18.67
C VAL A 54 -30.84 -16.68 17.53
N THR A 55 -31.00 -16.19 16.29
CA THR A 55 -30.27 -16.64 15.10
C THR A 55 -29.19 -15.63 14.72
N HIS A 56 -28.16 -16.07 13.98
CA HIS A 56 -27.09 -15.18 13.52
C HIS A 56 -27.61 -14.03 12.63
N ALA A 57 -28.65 -14.26 11.83
CA ALA A 57 -29.28 -13.20 11.04
C ALA A 57 -29.89 -12.13 11.94
N ARG A 58 -30.54 -12.55 13.03
CA ARG A 58 -31.14 -11.63 14.00
C ARG A 58 -30.07 -10.84 14.77
N VAL A 59 -28.94 -11.48 15.08
CA VAL A 59 -27.78 -10.76 15.67
C VAL A 59 -27.26 -9.69 14.72
N ALA A 60 -27.15 -9.99 13.44
CA ALA A 60 -26.75 -8.99 12.43
C ALA A 60 -27.72 -7.79 12.40
N ASP A 61 -29.04 -8.04 12.39
CA ASP A 61 -30.05 -6.97 12.43
C ASP A 61 -29.91 -6.11 13.68
N MET A 62 -29.70 -6.72 14.84
CA MET A 62 -29.51 -6.00 16.11
C MET A 62 -28.23 -5.17 16.10
N LEU A 63 -27.13 -5.69 15.57
CA LEU A 63 -25.89 -4.93 15.41
C LEU A 63 -26.09 -3.70 14.51
N HIS A 64 -26.81 -3.84 13.39
CA HIS A 64 -27.16 -2.70 12.55
C HIS A 64 -28.03 -1.68 13.28
N MET A 65 -29.01 -2.12 14.07
CA MET A 65 -29.84 -1.23 14.90
C MET A 65 -29.01 -0.48 15.96
N LEU A 66 -27.95 -1.10 16.48
CA LEU A 66 -27.00 -0.50 17.43
C LEU A 66 -25.92 0.36 16.73
N GLY A 67 -26.02 0.56 15.40
CA GLY A 67 -25.09 1.41 14.65
C GLY A 67 -23.79 0.72 14.22
N TYR A 68 -23.70 -0.61 14.34
CA TYR A 68 -22.54 -1.37 13.88
C TYR A 68 -22.69 -1.76 12.42
N SER A 69 -21.59 -1.69 11.67
CA SER A 69 -21.48 -2.20 10.30
C SER A 69 -20.10 -2.80 10.07
N LEU A 70 -19.96 -3.65 9.04
CA LEU A 70 -18.67 -4.19 8.66
C LEU A 70 -17.76 -3.07 8.15
N GLN A 71 -16.62 -2.88 8.80
CA GLN A 71 -15.63 -1.87 8.45
C GLN A 71 -14.32 -2.55 8.09
N ALA A 72 -13.73 -2.17 6.97
CA ALA A 72 -12.35 -2.52 6.64
C ALA A 72 -11.37 -1.63 7.42
N ASN A 73 -10.17 -2.14 7.69
CA ASN A 73 -9.12 -1.35 8.29
C ASN A 73 -8.77 -0.17 7.36
N ARG A 74 -8.77 1.04 7.92
CA ARG A 74 -8.42 2.26 7.19
C ARG A 74 -6.99 2.67 7.56
N LYS A 75 -6.14 2.82 6.56
CA LYS A 75 -4.76 3.33 6.73
C LYS A 75 -4.82 4.85 6.98
N THR A 76 -4.92 5.28 8.24
CA THR A 76 -5.00 6.70 8.61
C THR A 76 -3.93 7.12 9.61
N ILE A 77 -3.30 6.15 10.28
CA ILE A 77 -2.27 6.44 11.29
C ILE A 77 -0.94 6.53 10.54
N GLU A 78 -0.39 7.74 10.48
CA GLU A 78 0.96 7.99 10.01
C GLU A 78 1.94 7.80 11.17
N GLY A 79 3.22 7.53 10.84
CA GLY A 79 4.29 7.46 11.85
C GLY A 79 4.48 8.77 12.62
N ASP A 80 5.48 8.79 13.50
CA ASP A 80 5.73 9.92 14.39
C ASP A 80 5.77 11.24 13.65
N PHE A 81 5.09 12.24 14.23
CA PHE A 81 5.10 13.62 13.73
C PHE A 81 6.48 14.26 14.01
N HIS A 82 7.14 14.70 12.96
CA HIS A 82 8.37 15.52 13.09
C HIS A 82 8.03 16.98 12.76
N PRO A 83 8.46 17.96 13.57
CA PRO A 83 8.12 19.37 13.36
C PRO A 83 8.60 19.93 12.00
N ASP A 84 9.71 19.40 11.47
CA ASP A 84 10.26 19.83 10.17
C ASP A 84 9.61 19.16 8.95
N ARG A 85 8.62 18.30 9.16
CA ARG A 85 7.96 17.54 8.09
C ARG A 85 7.38 18.45 7.01
N ASP A 86 6.64 19.48 7.41
CA ASP A 86 6.00 20.41 6.47
C ASP A 86 7.04 21.26 5.74
N HIS A 87 8.10 21.67 6.43
CA HIS A 87 9.23 22.37 5.82
C HIS A 87 9.93 21.53 4.76
N GLN A 88 10.11 20.23 5.01
CA GLN A 88 10.72 19.30 4.05
C GLN A 88 9.83 19.13 2.80
N PHE A 89 8.51 19.00 2.96
CA PHE A 89 7.58 18.95 1.82
C PHE A 89 7.59 20.23 1.00
N ASN A 90 7.58 21.39 1.66
CA ASN A 90 7.64 22.69 0.99
C ASN A 90 8.94 22.85 0.20
N TYR A 91 10.08 22.50 0.80
CA TYR A 91 11.38 22.50 0.12
C TYR A 91 11.39 21.62 -1.13
N ILE A 92 10.88 20.37 -1.04
CA ILE A 92 10.79 19.46 -2.18
C ILE A 92 9.90 20.05 -3.27
N ASN A 93 8.74 20.60 -2.91
CA ASN A 93 7.80 21.20 -3.84
C ASN A 93 8.38 22.41 -4.59
N GLU A 94 9.04 23.33 -3.86
CA GLU A 94 9.67 24.51 -4.44
C GLU A 94 10.80 24.11 -5.38
N LYS A 95 11.61 23.13 -4.97
CA LYS A 95 12.69 22.61 -5.81
C LYS A 95 12.17 21.93 -7.07
N CYS A 96 11.08 21.15 -6.98
CA CYS A 96 10.42 20.56 -8.15
C CYS A 96 9.94 21.63 -9.14
N LYS A 97 9.27 22.69 -8.64
CA LYS A 97 8.81 23.81 -9.48
C LYS A 97 9.95 24.46 -10.22
N LYS A 98 11.04 24.77 -9.51
CA LYS A 98 12.24 25.37 -10.11
C LYS A 98 12.84 24.50 -11.21
N PHE A 99 12.93 23.16 -11.01
CA PHE A 99 13.43 22.25 -12.03
C PHE A 99 12.53 22.24 -13.26
N HIS A 100 11.20 22.24 -13.07
CA HIS A 100 10.25 22.32 -14.19
C HIS A 100 10.34 23.64 -14.95
N GLU A 101 10.48 24.77 -14.26
CA GLU A 101 10.67 26.09 -14.87
C GLU A 101 11.97 26.16 -15.70
N GLU A 102 13.02 25.45 -15.26
CA GLU A 102 14.30 25.33 -15.95
C GLU A 102 14.30 24.19 -17.01
N TYR A 103 13.16 23.56 -17.30
CA TYR A 103 13.05 22.39 -18.20
C TYR A 103 14.00 21.24 -17.83
N GLN A 104 14.24 21.04 -16.53
CA GLN A 104 15.06 19.95 -16.03
C GLN A 104 14.16 18.80 -15.51
N PRO A 105 14.56 17.53 -15.74
CA PRO A 105 13.77 16.38 -15.31
C PRO A 105 13.65 16.26 -13.80
N VAL A 106 12.43 15.90 -13.35
CA VAL A 106 12.13 15.51 -11.97
C VAL A 106 11.47 14.14 -12.00
N ILE A 107 12.12 13.17 -11.40
CA ILE A 107 11.61 11.79 -11.34
C ILE A 107 11.25 11.39 -9.91
N SER A 108 10.23 10.54 -9.82
CA SER A 108 9.83 9.85 -8.60
C SER A 108 10.20 8.38 -8.75
N VAL A 109 10.94 7.82 -7.78
CA VAL A 109 11.43 6.45 -7.86
C VAL A 109 11.01 5.63 -6.65
N ASP A 110 10.72 4.36 -6.89
CA ASP A 110 10.43 3.39 -5.82
C ASP A 110 10.48 1.95 -6.33
N THR A 111 10.61 1.02 -5.39
CA THR A 111 10.51 -0.42 -5.65
C THR A 111 9.12 -0.91 -5.25
N LYS A 112 8.36 -1.43 -6.21
CA LYS A 112 7.13 -2.13 -5.91
C LYS A 112 7.40 -3.38 -5.07
N LYS A 113 6.44 -3.74 -4.21
CA LYS A 113 6.49 -5.01 -3.49
C LYS A 113 6.80 -6.17 -4.44
N LYS A 114 7.71 -7.06 -4.02
CA LYS A 114 8.07 -8.27 -4.80
C LYS A 114 6.83 -9.05 -5.21
N GLU A 115 6.73 -9.33 -6.50
CA GLU A 115 5.62 -10.07 -7.07
C GLU A 115 6.01 -11.52 -7.39
N LEU A 116 5.09 -12.43 -7.17
CA LEU A 116 5.23 -13.82 -7.59
C LEU A 116 5.11 -13.92 -9.10
N VAL A 117 5.97 -14.71 -9.73
CA VAL A 117 5.83 -15.07 -11.14
C VAL A 117 5.13 -16.41 -11.23
N GLY A 118 4.04 -16.46 -12.01
CA GLY A 118 3.23 -17.67 -12.18
C GLY A 118 1.78 -17.37 -12.52
N ASN A 119 0.99 -18.45 -12.57
CA ASN A 119 -0.43 -18.37 -12.88
C ASN A 119 -1.25 -18.05 -11.61
N PHE A 120 -1.13 -16.82 -11.11
CA PHE A 120 -1.81 -16.34 -9.91
C PHE A 120 -2.97 -15.41 -10.24
N LYS A 121 -3.88 -15.25 -9.28
CA LYS A 121 -5.01 -14.34 -9.40
C LYS A 121 -4.52 -12.90 -9.41
N ASN A 122 -4.81 -12.18 -10.49
CA ASN A 122 -4.61 -10.73 -10.57
C ASN A 122 -5.83 -9.97 -10.05
N GLU A 123 -5.59 -8.79 -9.47
CA GLU A 123 -6.65 -7.84 -9.20
C GLU A 123 -7.06 -7.20 -10.53
N GLY A 124 -8.30 -7.29 -10.89
CA GLY A 124 -8.82 -6.75 -12.13
C GLY A 124 -9.86 -7.66 -12.76
N ARG A 125 -10.47 -7.18 -13.83
CA ARG A 125 -11.46 -7.92 -14.60
C ARG A 125 -11.20 -7.72 -16.07
N GLU A 126 -11.27 -8.81 -16.83
CA GLU A 126 -11.15 -8.82 -18.28
C GLU A 126 -12.50 -9.13 -18.92
N LEU A 127 -12.74 -8.59 -20.11
CA LEU A 127 -13.89 -8.97 -20.93
C LEU A 127 -13.58 -10.31 -21.60
N ARG A 128 -14.31 -11.35 -21.18
CA ARG A 128 -14.20 -12.72 -21.70
C ARG A 128 -15.58 -13.30 -22.00
N PRO A 129 -15.66 -14.38 -22.76
CA PRO A 129 -16.91 -15.10 -22.94
C PRO A 129 -17.55 -15.46 -21.59
N LYS A 130 -18.89 -15.38 -21.55
CA LYS A 130 -19.62 -15.71 -20.31
C LYS A 130 -19.32 -17.16 -19.89
N ASN A 131 -19.00 -17.35 -18.61
CA ASN A 131 -18.63 -18.63 -17.99
C ASN A 131 -17.28 -19.24 -18.44
N ASP A 132 -16.39 -18.42 -19.05
CA ASP A 132 -15.04 -18.83 -19.43
C ASP A 132 -13.99 -17.94 -18.74
N PRO A 133 -13.84 -17.97 -17.40
CA PRO A 133 -12.80 -17.24 -16.69
C PRO A 133 -11.43 -17.89 -16.90
N ILE A 134 -10.36 -17.08 -16.75
CA ILE A 134 -9.00 -17.65 -16.64
C ILE A 134 -8.91 -18.46 -15.35
N ASN A 135 -8.52 -19.71 -15.46
CA ASN A 135 -8.25 -20.54 -14.30
C ASN A 135 -6.82 -20.26 -13.79
N VAL A 136 -6.69 -19.98 -12.52
CA VAL A 136 -5.44 -19.67 -11.85
C VAL A 136 -5.21 -20.63 -10.68
N ASN A 137 -4.00 -20.63 -10.12
CA ASN A 137 -3.67 -21.45 -8.96
C ASN A 137 -4.57 -21.12 -7.77
N VAL A 138 -4.96 -22.14 -7.01
CA VAL A 138 -5.79 -21.99 -5.79
C VAL A 138 -5.01 -21.30 -4.67
N TYR A 139 -3.69 -21.51 -4.64
CA TYR A 139 -2.78 -20.97 -3.62
C TYR A 139 -1.64 -20.20 -4.25
N ASP A 140 -1.27 -19.09 -3.62
CA ASP A 140 -0.19 -18.19 -4.05
C ASP A 140 1.17 -18.66 -3.47
N PHE A 141 1.56 -19.91 -3.72
CA PHE A 141 2.88 -20.39 -3.35
C PHE A 141 3.92 -20.00 -4.39
N LYS A 142 5.10 -19.58 -3.89
CA LYS A 142 6.23 -19.27 -4.76
C LYS A 142 6.57 -20.49 -5.62
N ASP A 143 6.52 -20.33 -6.92
CA ASP A 143 7.09 -21.31 -7.85
C ASP A 143 8.61 -21.35 -7.65
N LYS A 144 9.20 -22.56 -7.63
CA LYS A 144 10.63 -22.75 -7.38
C LYS A 144 11.49 -22.34 -8.58
N GLU A 145 10.98 -22.44 -9.79
CA GLU A 145 11.67 -22.12 -11.04
C GLU A 145 11.44 -20.65 -11.43
N LEU A 146 10.19 -20.17 -11.38
CA LEU A 146 9.82 -18.82 -11.78
C LEU A 146 10.15 -17.76 -10.71
N GLY A 147 10.07 -18.12 -9.44
CA GLY A 147 10.51 -17.28 -8.34
C GLY A 147 9.65 -16.06 -8.06
N LYS A 148 10.33 -14.95 -7.82
CA LYS A 148 9.77 -13.62 -7.57
C LYS A 148 10.52 -12.58 -8.36
N VAL A 149 9.85 -11.50 -8.72
CA VAL A 149 10.45 -10.34 -9.37
C VAL A 149 10.36 -9.10 -8.49
N ASN A 150 11.29 -8.18 -8.72
CA ASN A 150 11.35 -6.86 -8.10
C ASN A 150 11.11 -5.80 -9.18
N PRO A 151 9.90 -5.27 -9.35
CA PRO A 151 9.68 -4.14 -10.22
C PRO A 151 10.24 -2.87 -9.56
N TYR A 152 11.12 -2.17 -10.27
CA TYR A 152 11.62 -0.84 -9.88
C TYR A 152 11.09 0.18 -10.86
N GLY A 153 10.39 1.17 -10.35
CA GLY A 153 9.77 2.21 -11.15
C GLY A 153 10.56 3.51 -11.16
N VAL A 154 10.52 4.16 -12.31
CA VAL A 154 10.95 5.55 -12.51
C VAL A 154 9.78 6.29 -13.16
N TYR A 155 9.23 7.28 -12.50
CA TYR A 155 8.12 8.06 -12.99
C TYR A 155 8.53 9.51 -13.23
N ASP A 156 8.44 9.95 -14.47
CA ASP A 156 8.66 11.35 -14.87
C ASP A 156 7.44 12.19 -14.49
N ILE A 157 7.63 13.12 -13.56
CA ILE A 157 6.54 13.89 -12.98
C ILE A 157 5.99 14.91 -13.99
N ALA A 158 6.82 15.50 -14.83
CA ALA A 158 6.40 16.54 -15.78
C ALA A 158 5.67 15.94 -16.98
N ASN A 159 6.21 14.87 -17.56
CA ASN A 159 5.64 14.22 -18.74
C ASN A 159 4.53 13.22 -18.41
N ASN A 160 4.34 12.89 -17.12
CA ASN A 160 3.38 11.87 -16.69
C ASN A 160 3.64 10.51 -17.35
N GLU A 161 4.92 10.13 -17.45
CA GLU A 161 5.38 8.89 -18.07
C GLU A 161 6.09 7.99 -17.06
N GLY A 162 5.97 6.68 -17.24
CA GLY A 162 6.54 5.70 -16.35
C GLY A 162 7.45 4.71 -17.07
N TRP A 163 8.54 4.34 -16.40
CA TRP A 163 9.45 3.27 -16.76
C TRP A 163 9.51 2.23 -15.65
N VAL A 164 9.42 0.95 -15.99
CA VAL A 164 9.56 -0.14 -15.02
C VAL A 164 10.69 -1.06 -15.47
N ASN A 165 11.68 -1.22 -14.60
CA ASN A 165 12.72 -2.24 -14.73
C ASN A 165 12.40 -3.43 -13.84
N VAL A 166 12.37 -4.64 -14.39
CA VAL A 166 11.99 -5.85 -13.66
C VAL A 166 13.24 -6.66 -13.34
N GLY A 167 13.62 -6.69 -12.07
CA GLY A 167 14.73 -7.49 -11.57
C GLY A 167 14.26 -8.86 -11.07
N ILE A 168 15.07 -9.88 -11.29
CA ILE A 168 14.79 -11.27 -10.85
C ILE A 168 15.54 -11.66 -9.57
N ASP A 169 16.40 -10.79 -9.06
CA ASP A 169 17.29 -11.07 -7.94
C ASP A 169 16.96 -10.20 -6.71
N HIS A 170 17.86 -9.34 -6.29
CA HIS A 170 17.72 -8.53 -5.07
C HIS A 170 17.45 -7.07 -5.39
N ASP A 171 16.61 -6.45 -4.55
CA ASP A 171 16.42 -5.00 -4.56
C ASP A 171 17.65 -4.35 -3.89
N THR A 172 18.59 -3.92 -4.72
CA THR A 172 19.84 -3.28 -4.31
C THR A 172 19.94 -1.86 -4.82
N ALA A 173 20.79 -1.06 -4.18
CA ALA A 173 21.07 0.30 -4.66
C ALA A 173 21.67 0.32 -6.07
N SER A 174 22.49 -0.67 -6.43
CA SER A 174 23.01 -0.80 -7.79
C SER A 174 21.91 -1.07 -8.82
N PHE A 175 20.94 -1.94 -8.47
CA PHE A 175 19.77 -2.19 -9.32
C PHE A 175 18.90 -0.94 -9.48
N ALA A 176 18.72 -0.20 -8.39
CA ALA A 176 17.95 1.04 -8.39
C ALA A 176 18.58 2.10 -9.33
N VAL A 177 19.88 2.36 -9.20
CA VAL A 177 20.58 3.33 -10.06
C VAL A 177 20.66 2.84 -11.51
N GLU A 178 20.85 1.54 -11.74
CA GLU A 178 20.80 0.97 -13.08
C GLU A 178 19.42 1.17 -13.73
N SER A 179 18.35 1.09 -12.95
CA SER A 179 17.00 1.37 -13.44
C SER A 179 16.83 2.83 -13.87
N ILE A 180 17.39 3.77 -13.09
CA ILE A 180 17.41 5.20 -13.46
C ILE A 180 18.27 5.44 -14.70
N ARG A 181 19.44 4.80 -14.79
CA ARG A 181 20.32 4.88 -15.97
C ARG A 181 19.61 4.40 -17.25
N ARG A 182 18.89 3.28 -17.17
CA ARG A 182 18.11 2.76 -18.30
C ARG A 182 16.98 3.69 -18.70
N TRP A 183 16.23 4.20 -17.72
CA TRP A 183 15.21 5.22 -17.99
C TRP A 183 15.82 6.43 -18.71
N TRP A 184 16.96 6.95 -18.22
CA TRP A 184 17.63 8.09 -18.85
C TRP A 184 18.00 7.79 -20.29
N ASN A 185 18.65 6.67 -20.54
CA ASN A 185 19.13 6.30 -21.89
C ASN A 185 18.00 5.97 -22.87
N MET A 186 16.85 5.46 -22.38
CA MET A 186 15.75 5.00 -23.23
C MET A 186 14.67 6.06 -23.44
N MET A 187 14.50 7.00 -22.51
CA MET A 187 13.41 7.98 -22.51
C MET A 187 13.92 9.38 -22.13
N GLY A 188 14.63 9.50 -21.02
CA GLY A 188 14.97 10.80 -20.43
C GLY A 188 15.83 11.67 -21.35
N CYS A 189 16.86 11.11 -21.99
CA CYS A 189 17.74 11.88 -22.86
C CYS A 189 17.03 12.40 -24.13
N GLU A 190 16.01 11.71 -24.62
CA GLU A 190 15.19 12.16 -25.75
C GLU A 190 14.21 13.26 -25.31
N SER A 191 13.57 13.08 -24.15
CA SER A 191 12.60 14.04 -23.59
C SER A 191 13.26 15.33 -23.08
N TYR A 192 14.53 15.26 -22.65
CA TYR A 192 15.27 16.37 -22.07
C TYR A 192 16.68 16.52 -22.67
N PRO A 193 16.81 16.81 -23.98
CA PRO A 193 18.11 16.82 -24.67
C PRO A 193 19.09 17.86 -24.12
N GLU A 194 18.61 18.93 -23.52
CA GLU A 194 19.43 20.01 -22.94
C GLU A 194 19.57 19.93 -21.40
N ALA A 195 19.18 18.79 -20.80
CA ALA A 195 19.23 18.65 -19.35
C ALA A 195 20.68 18.65 -18.84
N LYS A 196 20.90 19.44 -17.81
CA LYS A 196 22.17 19.52 -17.05
C LYS A 196 21.99 19.06 -15.61
N LYS A 197 20.74 18.91 -15.18
CA LYS A 197 20.38 18.55 -13.82
C LYS A 197 19.29 17.49 -13.84
N LEU A 198 19.30 16.63 -12.83
CA LEU A 198 18.25 15.66 -12.56
C LEU A 198 17.83 15.74 -11.09
N MET A 199 16.56 15.86 -10.82
CA MET A 199 16.04 15.74 -9.48
C MET A 199 15.37 14.38 -9.28
N ILE A 200 15.75 13.68 -8.22
CA ILE A 200 15.16 12.39 -7.82
C ILE A 200 14.41 12.59 -6.52
N THR A 201 13.13 12.23 -6.50
CA THR A 201 12.34 12.12 -5.27
C THR A 201 12.18 10.66 -4.90
N ALA A 202 12.44 10.30 -3.66
CA ALA A 202 12.43 8.92 -3.17
C ALA A 202 12.00 8.85 -1.71
N ASP A 203 11.62 7.65 -1.27
CA ASP A 203 11.40 7.34 0.12
C ASP A 203 12.71 7.26 0.91
N CYS A 204 12.65 7.39 2.23
CA CYS A 204 13.82 7.31 3.11
C CYS A 204 14.40 5.90 3.29
N GLY A 205 13.66 4.86 2.87
CA GLY A 205 13.99 3.46 3.11
C GLY A 205 14.43 2.68 1.88
N GLY A 206 14.67 1.39 2.06
CA GLY A 206 15.00 0.46 0.97
C GLY A 206 16.32 0.74 0.27
N SER A 207 16.38 0.36 -1.00
CA SER A 207 17.54 0.54 -1.89
C SER A 207 17.91 2.00 -2.14
N ASN A 208 16.94 2.92 -2.04
CA ASN A 208 17.06 4.36 -2.25
C ASN A 208 17.38 5.14 -0.98
N GLY A 209 17.56 4.47 0.16
CA GLY A 209 17.67 5.10 1.46
C GLY A 209 18.85 6.06 1.58
N TYR A 210 18.62 7.22 2.20
CA TYR A 210 19.65 8.28 2.36
C TYR A 210 20.89 7.85 3.14
N ARG A 211 20.81 6.78 3.95
CA ARG A 211 21.93 6.19 4.71
C ARG A 211 22.73 5.18 3.91
N VAL A 212 22.22 4.71 2.77
CA VAL A 212 22.86 3.67 1.96
C VAL A 212 24.05 4.25 1.19
N ARG A 213 25.27 3.86 1.59
CA ARG A 213 26.49 4.35 0.93
C ARG A 213 26.57 3.93 -0.53
N LEU A 214 26.17 2.69 -0.83
CA LEU A 214 26.16 2.18 -2.19
C LEU A 214 25.27 3.01 -3.11
N TRP A 215 24.10 3.46 -2.65
CA TRP A 215 23.22 4.37 -3.38
C TRP A 215 23.98 5.64 -3.84
N LYS A 216 24.70 6.27 -2.92
CA LYS A 216 25.47 7.49 -3.23
C LYS A 216 26.61 7.23 -4.20
N MET A 217 27.30 6.09 -4.06
CA MET A 217 28.40 5.70 -4.96
C MET A 217 27.89 5.41 -6.37
N GLU A 218 26.78 4.69 -6.51
CA GLU A 218 26.22 4.38 -7.82
C GLU A 218 25.64 5.63 -8.51
N LEU A 219 25.02 6.54 -7.76
CA LEU A 219 24.60 7.84 -8.29
C LEU A 219 25.79 8.69 -8.74
N GLN A 220 26.93 8.67 -8.01
CA GLN A 220 28.12 9.38 -8.45
C GLN A 220 28.63 8.84 -9.78
N LYS A 221 28.63 7.52 -10.01
CA LYS A 221 28.97 6.94 -11.29
C LYS A 221 28.04 7.44 -12.40
N LEU A 222 26.74 7.52 -12.13
CA LEU A 222 25.76 8.06 -13.08
C LEU A 222 26.02 9.54 -13.41
N VAL A 223 26.41 10.35 -12.41
CA VAL A 223 26.85 11.73 -12.58
C VAL A 223 28.08 11.79 -13.51
N ASP A 224 29.08 10.97 -13.24
CA ASP A 224 30.33 10.92 -14.01
C ASP A 224 30.09 10.51 -15.49
N GLU A 225 29.13 9.62 -15.72
CA GLU A 225 28.73 9.12 -17.04
C GLU A 225 27.92 10.16 -17.84
N THR A 226 27.00 10.87 -17.19
CA THR A 226 26.04 11.77 -17.85
C THR A 226 26.49 13.23 -17.84
N GLY A 227 27.38 13.61 -16.94
CA GLY A 227 27.76 15.00 -16.70
C GLY A 227 26.67 15.84 -16.02
N MET A 228 25.55 15.25 -15.61
CA MET A 228 24.45 15.96 -14.96
C MET A 228 24.70 16.16 -13.45
N GLU A 229 24.24 17.27 -12.92
CA GLU A 229 24.09 17.45 -11.48
C GLU A 229 22.86 16.66 -10.99
N ILE A 230 23.04 15.69 -10.09
CA ILE A 230 21.93 14.90 -9.53
C ILE A 230 21.62 15.38 -8.12
N SER A 231 20.38 15.83 -7.93
CA SER A 231 19.82 16.19 -6.62
C SER A 231 18.84 15.14 -6.14
N VAL A 232 19.07 14.55 -4.94
CA VAL A 232 18.14 13.59 -4.35
C VAL A 232 17.40 14.24 -3.19
N CYS A 233 16.08 14.16 -3.24
CA CYS A 233 15.19 14.63 -2.19
C CYS A 233 14.40 13.46 -1.63
N HIS A 234 14.61 13.14 -0.35
CA HIS A 234 13.86 12.11 0.34
C HIS A 234 12.64 12.71 1.03
N PHE A 235 11.50 12.02 0.91
CA PHE A 235 10.32 12.38 1.68
C PHE A 235 10.52 12.08 3.17
N PRO A 236 9.82 12.78 4.08
CA PRO A 236 9.86 12.45 5.50
C PRO A 236 9.53 10.97 5.77
N PRO A 237 10.13 10.34 6.79
CA PRO A 237 9.82 8.96 7.15
C PRO A 237 8.32 8.74 7.38
N GLY A 238 7.78 7.60 6.93
CA GLY A 238 6.36 7.27 7.09
C GLY A 238 5.41 8.02 6.15
N THR A 239 5.93 8.70 5.12
CA THR A 239 5.12 9.48 4.18
C THR A 239 5.19 8.97 2.74
N SER A 240 5.46 7.68 2.55
CA SER A 240 5.55 7.03 1.22
C SER A 240 4.32 7.30 0.35
N LYS A 241 3.13 7.37 0.94
CA LYS A 241 1.89 7.73 0.23
C LYS A 241 1.94 9.07 -0.52
N TRP A 242 2.93 9.93 -0.24
CA TRP A 242 3.12 11.20 -0.94
C TRP A 242 4.11 11.07 -2.11
N ASN A 243 4.79 9.93 -2.22
CA ASN A 243 5.63 9.63 -3.36
C ASN A 243 4.75 9.42 -4.61
N LYS A 244 4.94 10.23 -5.64
CA LYS A 244 4.06 10.26 -6.82
C LYS A 244 3.96 8.92 -7.51
N ILE A 245 5.03 8.16 -7.54
CA ILE A 245 5.09 6.86 -8.21
C ILE A 245 4.10 5.84 -7.61
N GLU A 246 3.86 5.87 -6.28
CA GLU A 246 2.91 4.94 -5.63
C GLU A 246 1.45 5.11 -6.09
N HIS A 247 1.12 6.25 -6.70
CA HIS A 247 -0.24 6.56 -7.14
C HIS A 247 -0.39 6.64 -8.66
N ARG A 248 0.72 6.60 -9.39
CA ARG A 248 0.74 6.81 -10.83
C ARG A 248 1.24 5.61 -11.61
N LEU A 249 2.09 4.79 -10.99
CA LEU A 249 2.72 3.66 -11.66
C LEU A 249 2.47 2.32 -10.95
N PHE A 250 2.27 2.34 -9.63
CA PHE A 250 2.10 1.13 -8.79
C PHE A 250 0.72 1.02 -8.16
#